data_ed857b7179a4263a93f9cbcc2a423677
#
_entry.id   ed857b7179a4263a93f9cbcc2a423677
#
_cell.length_a   1.000
_cell.length_b   1.000
_cell.length_c   1.000
_cell.angle_alpha   90.00
_cell.angle_beta   90.00
_cell.angle_gamma   90.00
#
_symmetry.space_group_name_H-M   'P 1'
#
loop_
_entity.id
_entity.type
_entity.pdbx_description
1 polymer ?
#
loop_
_entity_poly.entity_id
_entity_poly.type
_entity_poly.pdbx_seq_one_letter_code
_entity_poly.pdbx_strand_id
1 'polypeptide(L)'
;IKYPLFPREGLSILPLFIFLTLPRLDTSYLIKELLENWAKVTLFTRPRRFGKSLNMSMLKKFFDINGNKEIFKHLKIAQETRLCEEYMGKYPVISVSLKGINAQTYEKAIEMTVQLIKGEARRFQYLLESSRLTGYDKKAYTALLETDVDEGTLCSSLKVLSELLEKHYGKKVIILIDEYDVPLAKAFERDYYDQMVIFIRNLFEYALKTNDSLKFAVLTGCMRISRESIFTGLNNLKVLSIADVQFDEYFGFTDEEVREMLEYYELSDHYEDIREWYDGYQFGKAEVYCPWDVINYVDTLRADPLAEPKNYWSNTSSNEAVKRFIRESDKVTLRREIERLVAGEVIEKEIHQELTYKEMYDSIDNLWSVLFTTGYLTQRGRAAGDTFQLVIPNMEIRKIFTDQIMDFFKENVPKNGVLLNTFCEALRNGETETIEKCLCDYLRRAISIRDTFVRKKMKENFYHGILLGILGYEESWSVSSNKESGDGYSDIVIETDDGEMGIILELKYAQDGDLETACQSALEQIGGNNYIDILEEDGVEKILKYGIAFYKKRCRVMIGEKS
;
A
#
# COMPACT_ATOMS: atom_id res chain seq x y z
N ILE A 1 -11.62 30.71 8.33
CA ILE A 1 -11.31 29.38 7.72
C ILE A 1 -11.70 29.50 6.25
N LYS A 2 -10.71 29.59 5.36
CA LYS A 2 -10.90 29.90 3.93
C LYS A 2 -11.36 28.67 3.13
N TYR A 3 -11.07 27.46 3.66
CA TYR A 3 -11.34 26.18 2.98
C TYR A 3 -12.01 25.18 3.92
N PRO A 4 -12.88 24.29 3.44
CA PRO A 4 -13.49 23.26 4.26
C PRO A 4 -12.44 22.26 4.79
N LEU A 5 -12.55 21.87 6.07
CA LEU A 5 -11.73 20.83 6.67
C LEU A 5 -12.15 19.46 6.15
N PHE A 6 -11.20 18.54 5.98
CA PHE A 6 -11.55 17.13 5.76
C PHE A 6 -12.34 16.61 6.96
N PRO A 7 -13.47 15.92 6.77
CA PRO A 7 -14.24 15.38 7.87
C PRO A 7 -13.42 14.32 8.60
N ARG A 8 -13.24 14.51 9.91
CA ARG A 8 -12.53 13.54 10.79
C ARG A 8 -13.35 12.29 11.10
N GLU A 9 -14.63 12.30 10.76
CA GLU A 9 -15.54 11.17 11.02
C GLU A 9 -15.52 10.17 9.85
N GLY A 10 -14.83 9.07 10.05
CA GLY A 10 -14.93 7.84 9.26
C GLY A 10 -14.57 7.93 7.79
N LEU A 11 -13.67 7.09 7.36
CA LEU A 11 -13.18 6.91 5.97
C LEU A 11 -14.27 6.74 4.88
N SER A 12 -15.53 6.51 5.27
CA SER A 12 -16.67 6.39 4.35
C SER A 12 -17.23 7.72 3.83
N ILE A 13 -16.92 8.85 4.49
CA ILE A 13 -17.41 10.19 4.11
C ILE A 13 -16.32 10.98 3.37
N LEU A 14 -15.04 10.70 3.64
CA LEU A 14 -13.89 11.35 3.01
C LEU A 14 -13.95 11.33 1.47
N PRO A 15 -14.31 10.21 0.83
CA PRO A 15 -14.39 10.12 -0.62
C PRO A 15 -15.40 11.07 -1.25
N LEU A 16 -16.58 11.18 -0.66
CA LEU A 16 -17.62 12.07 -1.18
C LEU A 16 -17.30 13.54 -0.95
N PHE A 17 -16.64 13.84 0.18
CA PHE A 17 -16.24 15.20 0.52
C PHE A 17 -15.16 15.74 -0.42
N ILE A 18 -14.21 14.90 -0.86
CA ILE A 18 -13.19 15.25 -1.84
C ILE A 18 -13.84 15.66 -3.16
N PHE A 19 -14.79 14.88 -3.69
CA PHE A 19 -15.53 15.23 -4.90
C PHE A 19 -16.38 16.51 -4.76
N LEU A 20 -16.92 16.78 -3.58
CA LEU A 20 -17.75 17.96 -3.35
C LEU A 20 -16.95 19.24 -3.12
N THR A 21 -15.71 19.13 -2.65
CA THR A 21 -14.89 20.29 -2.26
C THR A 21 -13.75 20.60 -3.22
N LEU A 22 -13.33 19.62 -4.01
CA LEU A 22 -12.30 19.73 -5.04
C LEU A 22 -12.92 19.41 -6.41
N PRO A 23 -13.59 20.36 -7.07
CA PRO A 23 -14.34 20.11 -8.31
C PRO A 23 -13.47 19.64 -9.49
N ARG A 24 -12.16 19.60 -9.33
CA ARG A 24 -11.19 19.18 -10.36
C ARG A 24 -10.69 17.75 -10.19
N LEU A 25 -10.84 17.13 -9.00
CA LEU A 25 -10.58 15.70 -8.78
C LEU A 25 -11.78 14.88 -9.25
N ASP A 26 -11.87 14.63 -10.52
CA ASP A 26 -13.09 14.11 -11.13
C ASP A 26 -12.85 12.81 -11.90
N THR A 27 -12.95 11.69 -11.21
CA THR A 27 -12.92 10.35 -11.80
C THR A 27 -14.27 9.91 -12.38
N SER A 28 -15.28 10.82 -12.52
CA SER A 28 -16.62 10.46 -12.95
C SER A 28 -16.73 9.92 -14.37
N TYR A 29 -15.73 10.15 -15.22
CA TYR A 29 -15.64 9.51 -16.53
C TYR A 29 -15.40 7.99 -16.47
N LEU A 30 -15.03 7.44 -15.34
CA LEU A 30 -15.14 5.99 -15.10
C LEU A 30 -16.56 5.47 -15.41
N ILE A 31 -17.60 6.25 -15.08
CA ILE A 31 -19.01 5.90 -15.37
C ILE A 31 -19.23 5.83 -16.88
N LYS A 32 -18.73 6.82 -17.64
CA LYS A 32 -18.82 6.83 -19.10
C LYS A 32 -18.14 5.63 -19.69
N GLU A 33 -16.90 5.39 -19.35
CA GLU A 33 -16.12 4.26 -19.88
C GLU A 33 -16.76 2.91 -19.51
N LEU A 34 -17.30 2.79 -18.28
CA LEU A 34 -18.03 1.61 -17.84
C LEU A 34 -19.29 1.37 -18.68
N LEU A 35 -20.06 2.41 -19.01
CA LEU A 35 -21.28 2.30 -19.79
C LEU A 35 -21.03 2.05 -21.30
N GLU A 36 -19.92 2.54 -21.82
CA GLU A 36 -19.53 2.31 -23.23
C GLU A 36 -18.88 0.93 -23.45
N ASN A 37 -18.16 0.41 -22.46
CA ASN A 37 -17.39 -0.83 -22.54
C ASN A 37 -17.88 -1.92 -21.57
N TRP A 38 -19.13 -1.89 -21.17
CA TRP A 38 -19.64 -2.74 -20.11
C TRP A 38 -19.65 -4.24 -20.47
N ALA A 39 -19.32 -5.03 -19.46
CA ALA A 39 -19.60 -6.46 -19.40
C ALA A 39 -20.71 -6.73 -18.40
N LYS A 40 -21.31 -7.93 -18.44
CA LYS A 40 -22.33 -8.26 -17.43
C LYS A 40 -21.75 -8.24 -16.00
N VAL A 41 -20.47 -8.59 -15.87
CA VAL A 41 -19.71 -8.50 -14.61
C VAL A 41 -18.35 -7.91 -14.90
N THR A 42 -17.98 -6.83 -14.24
CA THR A 42 -16.65 -6.20 -14.33
C THR A 42 -15.97 -6.29 -12.97
N LEU A 43 -14.77 -6.83 -12.95
CA LEU A 43 -13.91 -6.89 -11.77
C LEU A 43 -12.71 -5.96 -11.95
N PHE A 44 -12.57 -4.98 -11.08
CA PHE A 44 -11.37 -4.14 -10.97
C PHE A 44 -10.45 -4.67 -9.89
N THR A 45 -9.23 -5.07 -10.26
CA THR A 45 -8.18 -5.39 -9.29
C THR A 45 -7.18 -4.26 -9.23
N ARG A 46 -7.09 -3.61 -8.08
CA ARG A 46 -6.20 -2.47 -7.82
C ARG A 46 -5.57 -2.62 -6.43
N PRO A 47 -4.37 -2.12 -6.20
CA PRO A 47 -3.77 -2.14 -4.88
C PRO A 47 -4.66 -1.47 -3.84
N ARG A 48 -4.34 -1.68 -2.56
CA ARG A 48 -5.04 -0.97 -1.48
C ARG A 48 -4.81 0.53 -1.63
N ARG A 49 -5.82 1.35 -1.20
CA ARG A 49 -5.77 2.83 -1.15
C ARG A 49 -5.82 3.55 -2.49
N PHE A 50 -6.01 2.83 -3.58
CA PHE A 50 -6.21 3.40 -4.92
C PHE A 50 -7.67 3.66 -5.26
N GLY A 51 -8.45 4.25 -4.36
CA GLY A 51 -9.78 4.77 -4.65
C GLY A 51 -10.88 3.75 -4.95
N LYS A 52 -10.69 2.42 -4.77
CA LYS A 52 -11.70 1.38 -5.07
C LYS A 52 -13.08 1.68 -4.45
N SER A 53 -13.12 1.81 -3.12
CA SER A 53 -14.38 2.07 -2.38
C SER A 53 -14.98 3.43 -2.71
N LEU A 54 -14.14 4.40 -3.08
CA LEU A 54 -14.55 5.72 -3.55
C LEU A 54 -15.35 5.58 -4.85
N ASN A 55 -14.77 4.93 -5.85
CA ASN A 55 -15.42 4.69 -7.14
C ASN A 55 -16.71 3.87 -6.98
N MET A 56 -16.72 2.86 -6.09
CA MET A 56 -17.93 2.10 -5.78
C MET A 56 -19.03 2.98 -5.17
N SER A 57 -18.68 3.89 -4.28
CA SER A 57 -19.62 4.86 -3.70
C SER A 57 -20.16 5.83 -4.76
N MET A 58 -19.32 6.30 -5.67
CA MET A 58 -19.71 7.14 -6.81
C MET A 58 -20.69 6.41 -7.73
N LEU A 59 -20.39 5.17 -8.15
CA LEU A 59 -21.27 4.35 -8.98
C LEU A 59 -22.62 4.13 -8.31
N LYS A 60 -22.63 3.80 -7.01
CA LYS A 60 -23.86 3.66 -6.22
C LYS A 60 -24.71 4.93 -6.31
N LYS A 61 -24.12 6.09 -6.01
CA LYS A 61 -24.85 7.37 -6.00
C LYS A 61 -25.35 7.78 -7.40
N PHE A 62 -24.60 7.45 -8.45
CA PHE A 62 -24.99 7.76 -9.82
C PHE A 62 -26.19 6.92 -10.29
N PHE A 63 -26.15 5.62 -10.06
CA PHE A 63 -27.19 4.71 -10.59
C PHE A 63 -28.43 4.62 -9.71
N ASP A 64 -28.28 4.78 -8.37
CA ASP A 64 -29.36 4.52 -7.39
C ASP A 64 -30.58 5.42 -7.66
N ILE A 65 -31.74 4.77 -7.84
CA ILE A 65 -33.03 5.40 -8.10
C ILE A 65 -33.43 6.41 -6.99
N ASN A 66 -32.90 6.21 -5.78
CA ASN A 66 -33.07 7.11 -4.65
C ASN A 66 -31.85 8.04 -4.45
N GLY A 67 -30.92 8.07 -5.42
CA GLY A 67 -29.67 8.85 -5.34
C GLY A 67 -29.90 10.34 -5.50
N ASN A 68 -29.02 11.14 -4.87
CA ASN A 68 -29.01 12.60 -5.06
C ASN A 68 -28.22 12.95 -6.35
N LYS A 69 -28.93 13.37 -7.39
CA LYS A 69 -28.36 13.73 -8.70
C LYS A 69 -27.58 15.05 -8.67
N GLU A 70 -27.86 15.93 -7.70
CA GLU A 70 -27.26 17.26 -7.61
C GLU A 70 -25.75 17.20 -7.46
N ILE A 71 -25.23 16.15 -6.82
CA ILE A 71 -23.79 15.95 -6.60
C ILE A 71 -22.99 15.80 -7.90
N PHE A 72 -23.65 15.43 -9.01
CA PHE A 72 -22.98 15.22 -10.30
C PHE A 72 -22.99 16.46 -11.20
N LYS A 73 -23.72 17.53 -10.85
CA LYS A 73 -23.94 18.70 -11.71
C LYS A 73 -22.64 19.38 -12.21
N HIS A 74 -21.59 19.35 -11.40
CA HIS A 74 -20.33 20.01 -11.70
C HIS A 74 -19.23 19.03 -12.14
N LEU A 75 -19.53 17.74 -12.24
CA LEU A 75 -18.59 16.72 -12.61
C LEU A 75 -18.57 16.51 -14.13
N LYS A 76 -17.47 15.99 -14.66
CA LYS A 76 -17.26 15.72 -16.10
C LYS A 76 -18.39 14.87 -16.70
N ILE A 77 -18.91 13.89 -15.96
CA ILE A 77 -20.01 13.03 -16.41
C ILE A 77 -21.29 13.81 -16.72
N ALA A 78 -21.53 14.99 -16.12
CA ALA A 78 -22.69 15.82 -16.42
C ALA A 78 -22.70 16.35 -17.86
N GLN A 79 -21.56 16.39 -18.53
CA GLN A 79 -21.44 16.74 -19.94
C GLN A 79 -22.01 15.66 -20.87
N GLU A 80 -22.06 14.41 -20.38
CA GLU A 80 -22.61 13.26 -21.11
C GLU A 80 -24.14 13.19 -20.92
N THR A 81 -24.85 14.17 -21.44
CA THR A 81 -26.31 14.37 -21.24
C THR A 81 -27.11 13.09 -21.51
N ARG A 82 -26.81 12.40 -22.62
CA ARG A 82 -27.51 11.16 -22.99
C ARG A 82 -27.32 10.05 -21.94
N LEU A 83 -26.09 9.84 -21.44
CA LEU A 83 -25.82 8.83 -20.42
C LEU A 83 -26.49 9.19 -19.10
N CYS A 84 -26.47 10.47 -18.73
CA CYS A 84 -27.17 10.95 -17.53
C CYS A 84 -28.69 10.75 -17.62
N GLU A 85 -29.30 11.07 -18.75
CA GLU A 85 -30.75 10.88 -18.95
C GLU A 85 -31.14 9.39 -18.92
N GLU A 86 -30.33 8.52 -19.46
CA GLU A 86 -30.61 7.08 -19.56
C GLU A 86 -30.33 6.32 -18.26
N TYR A 87 -29.26 6.70 -17.51
CA TYR A 87 -28.76 5.89 -16.39
C TYR A 87 -28.80 6.57 -15.02
N MET A 88 -28.64 7.90 -14.92
CA MET A 88 -28.50 8.58 -13.64
C MET A 88 -29.80 8.52 -12.82
N GLY A 89 -29.75 7.83 -11.67
CA GLY A 89 -30.89 7.67 -10.78
C GLY A 89 -32.02 6.85 -11.40
N LYS A 90 -31.72 5.80 -12.17
CA LYS A 90 -32.71 5.01 -12.90
C LYS A 90 -32.79 3.55 -12.48
N TYR A 91 -31.89 3.06 -11.63
CA TYR A 91 -31.80 1.65 -11.29
C TYR A 91 -31.80 1.44 -9.78
N PRO A 92 -32.45 0.37 -9.27
CA PRO A 92 -32.18 -0.07 -7.91
C PRO A 92 -30.74 -0.61 -7.82
N VAL A 93 -30.02 -0.24 -6.76
CA VAL A 93 -28.62 -0.62 -6.55
C VAL A 93 -28.47 -1.38 -5.24
N ILE A 94 -28.00 -2.62 -5.32
CA ILE A 94 -27.54 -3.40 -4.18
C ILE A 94 -26.03 -3.16 -4.04
N SER A 95 -25.56 -2.75 -2.85
CA SER A 95 -24.17 -2.42 -2.63
C SER A 95 -23.66 -3.00 -1.32
N VAL A 96 -22.76 -3.97 -1.41
CA VAL A 96 -22.17 -4.66 -0.26
C VAL A 96 -20.66 -4.51 -0.27
N SER A 97 -20.06 -4.32 0.92
CA SER A 97 -18.61 -4.33 1.09
C SER A 97 -18.22 -5.49 2.00
N LEU A 98 -17.44 -6.42 1.45
CA LEU A 98 -16.97 -7.59 2.19
C LEU A 98 -15.76 -7.29 3.09
N LYS A 99 -15.29 -6.04 3.11
CA LYS A 99 -14.16 -5.57 3.91
C LYS A 99 -14.25 -5.92 5.40
N GLY A 100 -15.48 -5.88 5.94
CA GLY A 100 -15.74 -6.13 7.36
C GLY A 100 -15.66 -7.59 7.78
N ILE A 101 -15.63 -8.55 6.84
CA ILE A 101 -15.63 -9.98 7.16
C ILE A 101 -14.22 -10.43 7.54
N ASN A 102 -13.92 -10.31 8.83
CA ASN A 102 -12.63 -10.63 9.44
C ASN A 102 -12.86 -11.44 10.72
N ALA A 103 -13.09 -12.74 10.56
CA ALA A 103 -13.48 -13.64 11.64
C ALA A 103 -12.40 -14.68 11.95
N GLN A 104 -12.38 -15.19 13.18
CA GLN A 104 -11.42 -16.23 13.60
C GLN A 104 -11.81 -17.63 13.10
N THR A 105 -13.10 -17.87 12.83
CA THR A 105 -13.63 -19.14 12.35
C THR A 105 -14.62 -18.91 11.21
N TYR A 106 -14.91 -20.00 10.47
CA TYR A 106 -15.87 -19.98 9.37
C TYR A 106 -17.27 -19.57 9.84
N GLU A 107 -17.76 -20.13 10.96
CA GLU A 107 -19.08 -19.84 11.52
C GLU A 107 -19.23 -18.34 11.83
N LYS A 108 -18.18 -17.75 12.43
CA LYS A 108 -18.19 -16.30 12.70
C LYS A 108 -18.16 -15.47 11.42
N ALA A 109 -17.48 -15.93 10.37
CA ALA A 109 -17.49 -15.26 9.07
C ALA A 109 -18.89 -15.30 8.42
N ILE A 110 -19.60 -16.42 8.54
CA ILE A 110 -20.98 -16.54 8.09
C ILE A 110 -21.91 -15.62 8.90
N GLU A 111 -21.83 -15.60 10.24
CA GLU A 111 -22.59 -14.68 11.07
C GLU A 111 -22.39 -13.20 10.64
N MET A 112 -21.13 -12.80 10.38
CA MET A 112 -20.80 -11.44 9.90
C MET A 112 -21.41 -11.17 8.52
N THR A 113 -21.43 -12.18 7.65
CA THR A 113 -22.04 -12.07 6.32
C THR A 113 -23.56 -11.92 6.43
N VAL A 114 -24.22 -12.67 7.33
CA VAL A 114 -25.66 -12.50 7.62
C VAL A 114 -25.95 -11.05 8.04
N GLN A 115 -25.16 -10.49 8.96
CA GLN A 115 -25.37 -9.11 9.40
C GLN A 115 -25.15 -8.09 8.27
N LEU A 116 -24.18 -8.33 7.38
CA LEU A 116 -23.93 -7.49 6.21
C LEU A 116 -25.14 -7.50 5.25
N ILE A 117 -25.63 -8.68 4.87
CA ILE A 117 -26.78 -8.84 3.97
C ILE A 117 -28.05 -8.25 4.59
N LYS A 118 -28.28 -8.51 5.87
CA LYS A 118 -29.39 -7.92 6.63
C LYS A 118 -29.32 -6.38 6.67
N GLY A 119 -28.11 -5.82 6.83
CA GLY A 119 -27.88 -4.38 6.78
C GLY A 119 -28.25 -3.78 5.44
N GLU A 120 -27.87 -4.43 4.34
CA GLU A 120 -28.23 -3.99 2.99
C GLU A 120 -29.73 -4.18 2.72
N ALA A 121 -30.31 -5.31 3.10
CA ALA A 121 -31.75 -5.57 2.93
C ALA A 121 -32.60 -4.51 3.65
N ARG A 122 -32.22 -4.06 4.86
CA ARG A 122 -32.94 -3.01 5.61
C ARG A 122 -33.09 -1.69 4.85
N ARG A 123 -32.21 -1.38 3.91
CA ARG A 123 -32.35 -0.18 3.06
C ARG A 123 -33.63 -0.21 2.20
N PHE A 124 -34.18 -1.40 1.96
CA PHE A 124 -35.32 -1.63 1.09
C PHE A 124 -36.57 -2.06 1.88
N GLN A 125 -36.69 -1.66 3.16
CA GLN A 125 -37.76 -2.08 4.05
C GLN A 125 -39.16 -1.71 3.52
N TYR A 126 -39.28 -0.69 2.67
CA TYR A 126 -40.50 -0.32 1.95
C TYR A 126 -41.07 -1.43 1.04
N LEU A 127 -40.27 -2.47 0.70
CA LEU A 127 -40.75 -3.63 -0.06
C LEU A 127 -41.87 -4.38 0.68
N LEU A 128 -41.92 -4.33 2.02
CA LEU A 128 -42.99 -4.92 2.82
C LEU A 128 -44.38 -4.26 2.55
N GLU A 129 -44.36 -3.00 2.14
CA GLU A 129 -45.57 -2.24 1.82
C GLU A 129 -45.87 -2.22 0.32
N SER A 130 -45.01 -2.82 -0.50
CA SER A 130 -45.20 -2.84 -1.96
C SER A 130 -46.47 -3.57 -2.38
N SER A 131 -47.29 -2.91 -3.17
CA SER A 131 -48.48 -3.52 -3.80
C SER A 131 -48.14 -4.45 -4.97
N ARG A 132 -46.93 -4.40 -5.49
CA ARG A 132 -46.44 -5.24 -6.60
C ARG A 132 -45.87 -6.58 -6.13
N LEU A 133 -45.63 -6.73 -4.83
CA LEU A 133 -45.12 -7.96 -4.23
C LEU A 133 -46.26 -8.80 -3.63
N THR A 134 -46.19 -10.09 -3.90
CA THR A 134 -47.11 -11.08 -3.32
C THR A 134 -46.81 -11.34 -1.85
N GLY A 135 -47.71 -12.00 -1.12
CA GLY A 135 -47.42 -12.44 0.25
C GLY A 135 -46.21 -13.38 0.34
N TYR A 136 -45.99 -14.21 -0.69
CA TYR A 136 -44.80 -15.08 -0.79
C TYR A 136 -43.52 -14.27 -0.95
N ASP A 137 -43.52 -13.26 -1.83
CA ASP A 137 -42.37 -12.36 -2.02
C ASP A 137 -42.00 -11.62 -0.71
N LYS A 138 -43.01 -11.13 0.01
CA LYS A 138 -42.81 -10.45 1.31
C LYS A 138 -42.25 -11.40 2.36
N LYS A 139 -42.67 -12.67 2.36
CA LYS A 139 -42.10 -13.70 3.25
C LYS A 139 -40.63 -13.97 2.91
N ALA A 140 -40.30 -14.09 1.62
CA ALA A 140 -38.91 -14.25 1.19
C ALA A 140 -38.04 -13.06 1.60
N TYR A 141 -38.57 -11.83 1.49
CA TYR A 141 -37.88 -10.64 1.98
C TYR A 141 -37.68 -10.66 3.50
N THR A 142 -38.68 -11.05 4.27
CA THR A 142 -38.57 -11.12 5.75
C THR A 142 -37.48 -12.09 6.17
N ALA A 143 -37.31 -13.21 5.47
CA ALA A 143 -36.25 -14.16 5.74
C ALA A 143 -34.86 -13.54 5.62
N LEU A 144 -34.64 -12.54 4.74
CA LEU A 144 -33.37 -11.80 4.65
C LEU A 144 -33.12 -10.85 5.84
N LEU A 145 -34.13 -10.57 6.65
CA LEU A 145 -34.03 -9.72 7.83
C LEU A 145 -33.81 -10.52 9.12
N GLU A 146 -33.90 -11.83 9.08
CA GLU A 146 -33.65 -12.70 10.22
C GLU A 146 -32.16 -12.80 10.55
N THR A 147 -31.84 -13.29 11.74
CA THR A 147 -30.45 -13.49 12.20
C THR A 147 -30.03 -14.94 12.12
N ASP A 148 -31.01 -15.86 12.19
CA ASP A 148 -30.78 -17.29 12.05
C ASP A 148 -31.17 -17.72 10.64
N VAL A 149 -30.23 -17.57 9.72
CA VAL A 149 -30.38 -17.82 8.29
C VAL A 149 -29.47 -18.97 7.90
N ASP A 150 -30.04 -20.00 7.27
CA ASP A 150 -29.22 -21.09 6.72
C ASP A 150 -28.31 -20.61 5.58
N GLU A 151 -27.22 -21.34 5.36
CA GLU A 151 -26.20 -20.97 4.36
C GLU A 151 -26.76 -20.92 2.93
N GLY A 152 -27.71 -21.81 2.59
CA GLY A 152 -28.35 -21.83 1.27
C GLY A 152 -29.18 -20.55 1.00
N THR A 153 -29.95 -20.12 1.99
CA THR A 153 -30.69 -18.85 1.95
C THR A 153 -29.73 -17.67 1.87
N LEU A 154 -28.62 -17.69 2.63
CA LEU A 154 -27.61 -16.66 2.58
C LEU A 154 -26.94 -16.58 1.20
N CYS A 155 -26.56 -17.71 0.60
CA CYS A 155 -25.98 -17.76 -0.74
C CYS A 155 -26.91 -17.18 -1.81
N SER A 156 -28.22 -17.41 -1.70
CA SER A 156 -29.22 -16.90 -2.66
C SER A 156 -29.70 -15.47 -2.38
N SER A 157 -29.32 -14.88 -1.26
CA SER A 157 -29.86 -13.62 -0.72
C SER A 157 -29.82 -12.44 -1.70
N LEU A 158 -28.67 -12.20 -2.37
CA LEU A 158 -28.51 -11.11 -3.34
C LEU A 158 -29.38 -11.31 -4.59
N LYS A 159 -29.57 -12.55 -5.03
CA LYS A 159 -30.49 -12.90 -6.12
C LYS A 159 -31.94 -12.61 -5.72
N VAL A 160 -32.38 -13.13 -4.58
CA VAL A 160 -33.73 -12.91 -4.06
C VAL A 160 -34.02 -11.42 -3.93
N LEU A 161 -33.11 -10.66 -3.35
CA LEU A 161 -33.25 -9.20 -3.22
C LEU A 161 -33.35 -8.52 -4.60
N SER A 162 -32.57 -8.97 -5.59
CA SER A 162 -32.62 -8.46 -6.97
C SER A 162 -34.01 -8.71 -7.61
N GLU A 163 -34.55 -9.92 -7.48
CA GLU A 163 -35.86 -10.28 -8.02
C GLU A 163 -36.99 -9.44 -7.39
N LEU A 164 -36.93 -9.21 -6.08
CA LEU A 164 -37.91 -8.39 -5.37
C LEU A 164 -37.88 -6.93 -5.79
N LEU A 165 -36.66 -6.39 -5.95
CA LEU A 165 -36.44 -5.01 -6.41
C LEU A 165 -36.89 -4.83 -7.88
N GLU A 166 -36.60 -5.79 -8.76
CA GLU A 166 -37.07 -5.74 -10.14
C GLU A 166 -38.59 -5.80 -10.20
N LYS A 167 -39.27 -6.66 -9.43
CA LYS A 167 -40.71 -6.69 -9.35
C LYS A 167 -41.29 -5.36 -8.87
N HIS A 168 -40.66 -4.74 -7.87
CA HIS A 168 -41.12 -3.47 -7.31
C HIS A 168 -40.95 -2.30 -8.30
N TYR A 169 -39.77 -2.16 -8.89
CA TYR A 169 -39.43 -1.00 -9.73
C TYR A 169 -39.74 -1.22 -11.22
N GLY A 170 -39.88 -2.48 -11.69
CA GLY A 170 -39.91 -2.80 -13.11
C GLY A 170 -38.60 -2.54 -13.84
N LYS A 171 -37.49 -2.55 -13.10
CA LYS A 171 -36.12 -2.26 -13.59
C LYS A 171 -35.17 -3.29 -13.02
N LYS A 172 -34.27 -3.79 -13.89
CA LYS A 172 -33.17 -4.67 -13.47
C LYS A 172 -32.27 -3.97 -12.46
N VAL A 173 -31.55 -4.75 -11.66
CA VAL A 173 -30.76 -4.30 -10.52
C VAL A 173 -29.29 -4.21 -10.91
N ILE A 174 -28.59 -3.22 -10.38
CA ILE A 174 -27.13 -3.15 -10.42
C ILE A 174 -26.58 -3.67 -9.09
N ILE A 175 -25.59 -4.56 -9.14
CA ILE A 175 -24.93 -5.10 -7.93
C ILE A 175 -23.50 -4.58 -7.87
N LEU A 176 -23.14 -3.99 -6.74
CA LEU A 176 -21.80 -3.48 -6.43
C LEU A 176 -21.24 -4.26 -5.24
N ILE A 177 -20.08 -4.92 -5.43
CA ILE A 177 -19.40 -5.70 -4.39
C ILE A 177 -17.99 -5.17 -4.20
N ASP A 178 -17.73 -4.55 -3.06
CA ASP A 178 -16.44 -3.98 -2.74
C ASP A 178 -15.59 -4.94 -1.90
N GLU A 179 -14.27 -5.00 -2.20
CA GLU A 179 -13.27 -5.82 -1.51
C GLU A 179 -13.66 -7.31 -1.38
N TYR A 180 -14.02 -7.93 -2.53
CA TYR A 180 -14.53 -9.30 -2.60
C TYR A 180 -13.55 -10.34 -2.08
N ASP A 181 -12.27 -10.06 -2.10
CA ASP A 181 -11.16 -10.96 -1.76
C ASP A 181 -10.78 -10.93 -0.27
N VAL A 182 -11.25 -9.96 0.50
CA VAL A 182 -10.91 -9.84 1.93
C VAL A 182 -11.34 -11.06 2.77
N PRO A 183 -12.57 -11.62 2.64
CA PRO A 183 -12.94 -12.82 3.38
C PRO A 183 -12.04 -14.01 3.08
N LEU A 184 -11.59 -14.14 1.83
CA LEU A 184 -10.70 -15.21 1.38
C LEU A 184 -9.29 -15.07 1.95
N ALA A 185 -8.75 -13.83 1.94
CA ALA A 185 -7.47 -13.52 2.58
C ALA A 185 -7.48 -13.89 4.07
N LYS A 186 -8.55 -13.48 4.78
CA LYS A 186 -8.67 -13.74 6.22
C LYS A 186 -8.92 -15.22 6.54
N ALA A 187 -9.64 -15.92 5.70
CA ALA A 187 -9.84 -17.35 5.82
C ALA A 187 -8.54 -18.14 5.60
N PHE A 188 -7.69 -17.67 4.66
CA PHE A 188 -6.36 -18.25 4.44
C PHE A 188 -5.43 -18.05 5.65
N GLU A 189 -5.42 -16.86 6.23
CA GLU A 189 -4.63 -16.57 7.44
C GLU A 189 -5.04 -17.45 8.66
N ARG A 190 -6.22 -18.10 8.63
CA ARG A 190 -6.86 -18.74 9.79
C ARG A 190 -7.39 -20.14 9.51
N ASP A 191 -6.88 -20.79 8.50
CA ASP A 191 -7.09 -22.21 8.16
C ASP A 191 -8.53 -22.66 7.85
N TYR A 192 -9.44 -21.73 7.45
CA TYR A 192 -10.78 -22.08 6.97
C TYR A 192 -11.04 -21.67 5.51
N TYR A 193 -9.98 -21.56 4.71
CA TYR A 193 -9.98 -21.05 3.35
C TYR A 193 -10.91 -21.82 2.41
N ASP A 194 -10.83 -23.18 2.41
CA ASP A 194 -11.61 -24.02 1.48
C ASP A 194 -13.13 -23.84 1.66
N GLN A 195 -13.57 -23.74 2.92
CA GLN A 195 -14.98 -23.48 3.24
C GLN A 195 -15.42 -22.11 2.72
N MET A 196 -14.60 -21.08 2.93
CA MET A 196 -14.90 -19.72 2.47
C MET A 196 -14.93 -19.62 0.94
N VAL A 197 -14.03 -20.32 0.23
CA VAL A 197 -14.04 -20.39 -1.25
C VAL A 197 -15.37 -20.96 -1.76
N ILE A 198 -15.84 -22.06 -1.18
CA ILE A 198 -17.12 -22.67 -1.56
C ILE A 198 -18.27 -21.71 -1.32
N PHE A 199 -18.32 -21.08 -0.17
CA PHE A 199 -19.36 -20.12 0.20
C PHE A 199 -19.41 -18.90 -0.77
N ILE A 200 -18.27 -18.24 -0.99
CA ILE A 200 -18.18 -17.06 -1.88
C ILE A 200 -18.52 -17.45 -3.33
N ARG A 201 -18.08 -18.62 -3.78
CA ARG A 201 -18.45 -19.16 -5.10
C ARG A 201 -19.96 -19.28 -5.24
N ASN A 202 -20.63 -19.92 -4.28
CA ASN A 202 -22.08 -20.12 -4.29
C ASN A 202 -22.82 -18.78 -4.27
N LEU A 203 -22.41 -17.85 -3.40
CA LEU A 203 -22.99 -16.50 -3.33
C LEU A 203 -22.89 -15.77 -4.69
N PHE A 204 -21.73 -15.83 -5.35
CA PHE A 204 -21.53 -15.17 -6.65
C PHE A 204 -22.22 -15.91 -7.80
N GLU A 205 -22.30 -17.23 -7.75
CA GLU A 205 -23.05 -17.99 -8.76
C GLU A 205 -24.53 -17.58 -8.77
N TYR A 206 -25.17 -17.51 -7.59
CA TYR A 206 -26.55 -17.02 -7.50
C TYR A 206 -26.67 -15.55 -7.89
N ALA A 207 -25.83 -14.67 -7.38
CA ALA A 207 -25.96 -13.24 -7.57
C ALA A 207 -25.63 -12.77 -9.00
N LEU A 208 -24.62 -13.37 -9.64
CA LEU A 208 -24.00 -12.85 -10.86
C LEU A 208 -24.25 -13.72 -12.11
N LYS A 209 -24.39 -15.05 -11.95
CA LYS A 209 -24.54 -15.96 -13.09
C LYS A 209 -26.00 -16.30 -13.37
N THR A 210 -26.73 -16.77 -12.35
CA THR A 210 -28.10 -17.27 -12.48
C THR A 210 -29.15 -16.24 -12.09
N ASN A 211 -28.81 -14.95 -12.17
CA ASN A 211 -29.68 -13.83 -11.80
C ASN A 211 -30.18 -13.08 -13.06
N ASP A 212 -31.39 -13.37 -13.47
CA ASP A 212 -32.00 -12.70 -14.62
C ASP A 212 -32.40 -11.26 -14.33
N SER A 213 -32.58 -10.91 -13.06
CA SER A 213 -32.84 -9.55 -12.60
C SER A 213 -31.60 -8.64 -12.60
N LEU A 214 -30.42 -9.20 -12.86
CA LEU A 214 -29.17 -8.44 -12.92
C LEU A 214 -29.09 -7.61 -14.22
N LYS A 215 -28.89 -6.30 -14.10
CA LYS A 215 -28.50 -5.40 -15.20
C LYS A 215 -27.01 -5.60 -15.52
N PHE A 216 -26.16 -5.28 -14.57
CA PHE A 216 -24.71 -5.58 -14.54
C PHE A 216 -24.21 -5.54 -13.10
N ALA A 217 -22.99 -6.04 -12.90
CA ALA A 217 -22.30 -5.95 -11.61
C ALA A 217 -20.89 -5.38 -11.76
N VAL A 218 -20.44 -4.69 -10.71
CA VAL A 218 -19.06 -4.24 -10.56
C VAL A 218 -18.51 -4.79 -9.26
N LEU A 219 -17.35 -5.42 -9.34
CA LEU A 219 -16.61 -5.94 -8.20
C LEU A 219 -15.26 -5.22 -8.08
N THR A 220 -14.79 -5.06 -6.84
CA THR A 220 -13.42 -4.60 -6.59
C THR A 220 -12.69 -5.53 -5.63
N GLY A 221 -11.39 -5.64 -5.82
CA GLY A 221 -10.48 -6.40 -4.96
C GLY A 221 -9.03 -5.98 -5.17
N CYS A 222 -8.12 -6.56 -4.41
CA CYS A 222 -6.68 -6.37 -4.62
C CYS A 222 -6.12 -7.38 -5.64
N MET A 223 -6.64 -8.60 -5.64
CA MET A 223 -6.13 -9.70 -6.42
C MET A 223 -7.19 -10.35 -7.30
N ARG A 224 -6.75 -10.98 -8.39
CA ARG A 224 -7.59 -11.83 -9.22
C ARG A 224 -7.46 -13.28 -8.75
N ILE A 225 -8.44 -13.76 -7.99
CA ILE A 225 -8.49 -15.16 -7.53
C ILE A 225 -9.30 -15.98 -8.54
N SER A 226 -8.67 -16.32 -9.67
CA SER A 226 -9.41 -16.97 -10.78
C SER A 226 -9.32 -18.50 -10.77
N ARG A 227 -8.23 -19.08 -10.30
CA ARG A 227 -8.02 -20.53 -10.32
C ARG A 227 -8.86 -21.30 -9.29
N GLU A 228 -9.36 -20.62 -8.26
CA GLU A 228 -10.21 -21.21 -7.22
C GLU A 228 -11.66 -21.48 -7.65
N SER A 229 -11.94 -21.38 -8.95
CA SER A 229 -13.29 -21.59 -9.51
C SER A 229 -14.37 -20.61 -8.98
N ILE A 230 -14.02 -19.55 -8.27
CA ILE A 230 -14.98 -18.56 -7.73
C ILE A 230 -15.77 -17.91 -8.87
N PHE A 231 -15.09 -17.66 -9.97
CA PHE A 231 -15.68 -17.08 -11.18
C PHE A 231 -15.91 -18.11 -12.30
N THR A 232 -15.74 -19.42 -12.01
CA THR A 232 -15.93 -20.46 -13.01
C THR A 232 -17.38 -20.48 -13.49
N GLY A 233 -17.56 -20.34 -14.80
CA GLY A 233 -18.89 -20.29 -15.41
C GLY A 233 -19.50 -18.89 -15.51
N LEU A 234 -18.81 -17.81 -15.06
CA LEU A 234 -19.16 -16.44 -15.44
C LEU A 234 -18.58 -16.16 -16.83
N ASN A 235 -19.27 -16.59 -17.89
CA ASN A 235 -18.80 -16.45 -19.27
C ASN A 235 -18.62 -14.97 -19.70
N ASN A 236 -19.19 -14.02 -18.96
CA ASN A 236 -19.19 -12.59 -19.26
C ASN A 236 -18.46 -11.78 -18.15
N LEU A 237 -17.47 -12.36 -17.48
CA LEU A 237 -16.61 -11.64 -16.54
C LEU A 237 -15.49 -10.93 -17.30
N LYS A 238 -15.41 -9.63 -17.15
CA LYS A 238 -14.28 -8.81 -17.57
C LYS A 238 -13.43 -8.46 -16.36
N VAL A 239 -12.18 -8.89 -16.34
CA VAL A 239 -11.22 -8.55 -15.28
C VAL A 239 -10.28 -7.47 -15.80
N LEU A 240 -10.06 -6.45 -14.98
CA LEU A 240 -9.24 -5.28 -15.30
C LEU A 240 -8.24 -5.04 -14.18
N SER A 241 -7.00 -5.37 -14.45
CA SER A 241 -5.85 -5.27 -13.53
C SER A 241 -5.08 -3.97 -13.70
N ILE A 242 -4.04 -3.79 -12.89
CA ILE A 242 -3.09 -2.68 -13.04
C ILE A 242 -2.26 -2.76 -14.33
N ALA A 243 -2.29 -3.89 -15.04
CA ALA A 243 -1.59 -4.07 -16.31
C ALA A 243 -2.43 -3.68 -17.53
N ASP A 244 -3.73 -3.44 -17.36
CA ASP A 244 -4.67 -3.13 -18.42
C ASP A 244 -4.76 -1.62 -18.67
N VAL A 245 -4.84 -1.23 -19.95
CA VAL A 245 -4.94 0.19 -20.36
C VAL A 245 -6.35 0.75 -20.15
N GLN A 246 -7.37 -0.13 -20.14
CA GLN A 246 -8.73 0.32 -19.86
C GLN A 246 -8.89 0.67 -18.40
N PHE A 247 -9.48 1.81 -18.09
CA PHE A 247 -9.72 2.32 -16.74
C PHE A 247 -8.43 2.58 -15.93
N ASP A 248 -7.32 2.84 -16.58
CA ASP A 248 -6.02 3.02 -15.91
C ASP A 248 -5.89 4.35 -15.15
N GLU A 249 -6.61 5.40 -15.56
CA GLU A 249 -6.55 6.73 -14.93
C GLU A 249 -7.48 6.90 -13.71
N TYR A 250 -8.53 6.04 -13.56
CA TYR A 250 -9.58 6.30 -12.56
C TYR A 250 -9.31 5.73 -11.16
N PHE A 251 -8.18 5.07 -10.99
CA PHE A 251 -7.77 4.47 -9.72
C PHE A 251 -6.43 5.03 -9.27
N GLY A 252 -6.39 6.31 -8.95
CA GLY A 252 -5.20 7.06 -8.60
C GLY A 252 -5.47 8.54 -8.82
N PHE A 253 -4.52 9.40 -8.52
CA PHE A 253 -4.53 10.79 -8.98
C PHE A 253 -3.51 10.95 -10.10
N THR A 254 -3.89 11.64 -11.14
CA THR A 254 -2.97 12.07 -12.20
C THR A 254 -2.10 13.23 -11.73
N ASP A 255 -0.99 13.48 -12.43
CA ASP A 255 -0.11 14.61 -12.11
C ASP A 255 -0.84 15.97 -12.18
N GLU A 256 -1.72 16.13 -13.17
CA GLU A 256 -2.55 17.33 -13.31
C GLU A 256 -3.47 17.54 -12.11
N GLU A 257 -4.15 16.48 -11.65
CA GLU A 257 -5.04 16.53 -10.49
C GLU A 257 -4.28 16.86 -9.20
N VAL A 258 -3.07 16.36 -9.02
CA VAL A 258 -2.22 16.68 -7.86
C VAL A 258 -1.79 18.13 -7.89
N ARG A 259 -1.35 18.65 -9.04
CA ARG A 259 -0.98 20.08 -9.19
C ARG A 259 -2.15 20.99 -8.91
N GLU A 260 -3.32 20.69 -9.45
CA GLU A 260 -4.55 21.48 -9.21
C GLU A 260 -4.98 21.45 -7.74
N MET A 261 -4.82 20.31 -7.06
CA MET A 261 -5.07 20.19 -5.61
C MET A 261 -4.13 21.09 -4.81
N LEU A 262 -2.83 21.06 -5.13
CA LEU A 262 -1.84 21.88 -4.44
C LEU A 262 -2.05 23.38 -4.69
N GLU A 263 -2.37 23.77 -5.92
CA GLU A 263 -2.73 25.15 -6.25
C GLU A 263 -3.95 25.60 -5.45
N TYR A 264 -5.01 24.78 -5.36
CA TYR A 264 -6.23 25.08 -4.63
C TYR A 264 -5.97 25.34 -3.13
N TYR A 265 -5.03 24.60 -2.51
CA TYR A 265 -4.69 24.76 -1.10
C TYR A 265 -3.53 25.73 -0.85
N GLU A 266 -2.98 26.37 -1.89
CA GLU A 266 -1.82 27.28 -1.81
C GLU A 266 -0.54 26.53 -1.30
N LEU A 267 -0.35 25.26 -1.74
CA LEU A 267 0.73 24.36 -1.32
C LEU A 267 1.65 23.91 -2.49
N SER A 268 1.70 24.71 -3.56
CA SER A 268 2.44 24.34 -4.79
C SER A 268 3.93 24.13 -4.58
N ASP A 269 4.53 24.73 -3.56
CA ASP A 269 5.95 24.59 -3.21
C ASP A 269 6.30 23.16 -2.76
N HIS A 270 5.31 22.36 -2.32
CA HIS A 270 5.49 20.96 -1.89
C HIS A 270 5.29 19.93 -3.01
N TYR A 271 5.19 20.37 -4.26
CA TYR A 271 4.94 19.47 -5.39
C TYR A 271 6.06 18.42 -5.56
N GLU A 272 7.32 18.82 -5.48
CA GLU A 272 8.45 17.88 -5.65
C GLU A 272 8.50 16.85 -4.51
N ASP A 273 8.17 17.23 -3.28
CA ASP A 273 8.06 16.30 -2.14
C ASP A 273 6.99 15.24 -2.40
N ILE A 274 5.79 15.66 -2.84
CA ILE A 274 4.68 14.75 -3.15
C ILE A 274 5.05 13.83 -4.30
N ARG A 275 5.72 14.35 -5.32
CA ARG A 275 6.15 13.58 -6.47
C ARG A 275 7.19 12.53 -6.09
N GLU A 276 8.20 12.88 -5.30
CA GLU A 276 9.25 11.93 -4.89
C GLU A 276 8.69 10.82 -3.99
N TRP A 277 7.76 11.17 -3.09
CA TRP A 277 7.29 10.26 -2.07
C TRP A 277 6.10 9.40 -2.46
N TYR A 278 5.16 9.90 -3.28
CA TYR A 278 3.86 9.27 -3.48
C TYR A 278 3.47 9.01 -4.94
N ASP A 279 4.31 9.43 -5.90
CA ASP A 279 4.14 9.18 -7.32
C ASP A 279 4.71 7.81 -7.74
N GLY A 280 4.78 7.58 -9.05
CA GLY A 280 5.57 6.54 -9.69
C GLY A 280 4.85 5.23 -9.92
N TYR A 281 3.56 5.13 -9.62
CA TYR A 281 2.77 3.98 -10.01
C TYR A 281 2.38 4.06 -11.48
N GLN A 282 2.56 2.98 -12.22
CA GLN A 282 2.09 2.87 -13.60
C GLN A 282 1.00 1.81 -13.70
N PHE A 283 -0.23 2.25 -13.99
CA PHE A 283 -1.36 1.41 -14.33
C PHE A 283 -1.58 1.50 -15.84
N GLY A 284 -1.58 0.37 -16.55
CA GLY A 284 -1.64 0.40 -17.99
C GLY A 284 -0.59 1.34 -18.61
N LYS A 285 -1.04 2.48 -19.11
CA LYS A 285 -0.20 3.57 -19.65
C LYS A 285 -0.21 4.83 -18.78
N ALA A 286 -1.11 4.92 -17.80
CA ALA A 286 -1.23 6.06 -16.93
C ALA A 286 -0.23 6.01 -15.78
N GLU A 287 0.43 7.13 -15.49
CA GLU A 287 1.16 7.36 -14.24
C GLU A 287 0.22 7.96 -13.23
N VAL A 288 0.21 7.39 -12.02
CA VAL A 288 -0.72 7.80 -10.97
C VAL A 288 -0.06 7.83 -9.61
N TYR A 289 -0.51 8.76 -8.78
CA TYR A 289 -0.19 8.88 -7.36
C TYR A 289 -1.14 8.02 -6.52
N CYS A 290 -0.69 7.56 -5.36
CA CYS A 290 -1.56 6.94 -4.37
C CYS A 290 -2.46 8.00 -3.71
N PRO A 291 -3.80 7.97 -3.90
CA PRO A 291 -4.67 9.02 -3.39
C PRO A 291 -4.64 9.19 -1.87
N TRP A 292 -4.53 8.07 -1.15
CA TRP A 292 -4.48 8.07 0.31
C TRP A 292 -3.30 8.86 0.84
N ASP A 293 -2.13 8.65 0.26
CA ASP A 293 -0.88 9.23 0.75
C ASP A 293 -0.83 10.72 0.45
N VAL A 294 -1.21 11.11 -0.77
CA VAL A 294 -1.31 12.52 -1.18
C VAL A 294 -2.30 13.28 -0.28
N ILE A 295 -3.50 12.75 -0.06
CA ILE A 295 -4.51 13.41 0.78
C ILE A 295 -4.02 13.59 2.22
N ASN A 296 -3.42 12.56 2.81
CA ASN A 296 -2.93 12.65 4.19
C ASN A 296 -1.77 13.63 4.34
N TYR A 297 -0.89 13.71 3.33
CA TYR A 297 0.19 14.67 3.37
C TYR A 297 -0.31 16.11 3.16
N VAL A 298 -1.21 16.32 2.22
CA VAL A 298 -1.86 17.64 2.02
C VAL A 298 -2.61 18.08 3.28
N ASP A 299 -3.33 17.16 3.97
CA ASP A 299 -4.00 17.50 5.24
C ASP A 299 -2.99 17.84 6.36
N THR A 300 -1.85 17.15 6.37
CA THR A 300 -0.75 17.46 7.30
C THR A 300 -0.15 18.83 7.01
N LEU A 301 0.15 19.15 5.76
CA LEU A 301 0.70 20.45 5.34
C LEU A 301 -0.25 21.62 5.63
N ARG A 302 -1.56 21.41 5.54
CA ARG A 302 -2.55 22.43 5.91
C ARG A 302 -2.53 22.75 7.40
N ALA A 303 -2.14 21.82 8.23
CA ALA A 303 -2.00 22.00 9.67
C ALA A 303 -0.61 22.56 10.04
N ASP A 304 0.43 22.10 9.36
CA ASP A 304 1.82 22.47 9.52
C ASP A 304 2.51 22.56 8.14
N PRO A 305 2.68 23.79 7.61
CA PRO A 305 3.30 23.99 6.31
C PRO A 305 4.77 23.59 6.19
N LEU A 306 5.42 23.28 7.31
CA LEU A 306 6.82 22.81 7.33
C LEU A 306 6.93 21.31 7.54
N ALA A 307 5.80 20.58 7.53
CA ALA A 307 5.80 19.15 7.76
C ALA A 307 6.52 18.40 6.63
N GLU A 308 7.40 17.49 7.00
CA GLU A 308 8.07 16.58 6.07
C GLU A 308 7.16 15.42 5.61
N PRO A 309 7.38 14.88 4.39
CA PRO A 309 6.70 13.68 3.92
C PRO A 309 7.01 12.49 4.83
N LYS A 310 6.02 11.63 5.05
CA LYS A 310 6.18 10.43 5.89
C LYS A 310 5.45 9.23 5.30
N ASN A 311 5.75 8.05 5.84
CA ASN A 311 5.12 6.82 5.42
C ASN A 311 3.69 6.70 5.98
N TYR A 312 2.69 6.85 5.12
CA TYR A 312 1.28 6.63 5.46
C TYR A 312 0.83 5.20 5.13
N TRP A 313 1.53 4.51 4.22
CA TRP A 313 1.21 3.15 3.79
C TRP A 313 1.44 2.11 4.89
N SER A 314 2.53 2.18 5.64
CA SER A 314 2.92 1.16 6.63
C SER A 314 1.93 1.02 7.78
N ASN A 315 1.26 2.10 8.17
CA ASN A 315 0.36 2.12 9.32
C ASN A 315 -0.95 1.33 9.15
N THR A 316 -1.23 0.80 7.96
CA THR A 316 -2.51 0.13 7.67
C THR A 316 -2.39 -1.18 6.90
N SER A 317 -1.16 -1.63 6.56
CA SER A 317 -0.89 -2.94 5.99
C SER A 317 0.08 -3.71 6.88
N SER A 318 -0.07 -5.04 6.95
CA SER A 318 0.82 -5.89 7.75
C SER A 318 2.23 -5.99 7.17
N ASN A 319 2.47 -5.48 5.94
CA ASN A 319 3.69 -5.65 5.15
C ASN A 319 4.16 -7.14 5.06
N GLU A 320 3.25 -8.08 5.32
CA GLU A 320 3.57 -9.50 5.43
C GLU A 320 4.18 -10.06 4.14
N ALA A 321 3.70 -9.61 2.98
CA ALA A 321 4.25 -10.00 1.69
C ALA A 321 5.73 -9.59 1.57
N VAL A 322 6.08 -8.36 1.97
CA VAL A 322 7.46 -7.86 1.94
C VAL A 322 8.31 -8.57 2.99
N LYS A 323 7.79 -8.76 4.21
CA LYS A 323 8.48 -9.51 5.27
C LYS A 323 8.83 -10.92 4.84
N ARG A 324 7.85 -11.63 4.28
CA ARG A 324 8.05 -12.99 3.79
C ARG A 324 9.04 -13.03 2.64
N PHE A 325 8.92 -12.10 1.70
CA PHE A 325 9.84 -11.97 0.56
C PHE A 325 11.29 -11.77 1.02
N ILE A 326 11.51 -10.92 2.02
CA ILE A 326 12.84 -10.67 2.57
C ILE A 326 13.36 -11.90 3.34
N ARG A 327 12.51 -12.59 4.10
CA ARG A 327 12.89 -13.84 4.79
C ARG A 327 13.30 -14.97 3.84
N GLU A 328 12.65 -15.07 2.69
CA GLU A 328 13.01 -16.02 1.63
C GLU A 328 14.30 -15.63 0.87
N SER A 329 14.88 -14.46 1.19
CA SER A 329 16.03 -13.85 0.49
C SER A 329 17.39 -14.52 0.76
N ASP A 330 17.43 -15.65 1.48
CA ASP A 330 18.67 -16.43 1.69
C ASP A 330 19.30 -16.93 0.38
N LYS A 331 18.52 -16.96 -0.72
CA LYS A 331 19.06 -17.23 -2.05
C LYS A 331 19.81 -16.01 -2.57
N VAL A 332 21.11 -16.18 -2.88
CA VAL A 332 22.02 -15.12 -3.37
C VAL A 332 21.42 -14.30 -4.55
N THR A 333 20.67 -14.97 -5.42
CA THR A 333 20.04 -14.32 -6.58
C THR A 333 18.94 -13.36 -6.16
N LEU A 334 18.03 -13.80 -5.28
CA LEU A 334 16.90 -13.01 -4.81
C LEU A 334 17.38 -11.77 -4.03
N ARG A 335 18.36 -11.97 -3.16
CA ARG A 335 18.97 -10.87 -2.42
C ARG A 335 19.55 -9.80 -3.35
N ARG A 336 20.26 -10.21 -4.40
CA ARG A 336 20.79 -9.28 -5.41
C ARG A 336 19.69 -8.50 -6.13
N GLU A 337 18.56 -9.13 -6.41
CA GLU A 337 17.42 -8.49 -7.06
C GLU A 337 16.73 -7.48 -6.13
N ILE A 338 16.60 -7.79 -4.84
CA ILE A 338 16.10 -6.84 -3.83
C ILE A 338 17.04 -5.63 -3.72
N GLU A 339 18.36 -5.86 -3.65
CA GLU A 339 19.36 -4.78 -3.61
C GLU A 339 19.26 -3.87 -4.84
N ARG A 340 19.07 -4.46 -6.03
CA ARG A 340 18.86 -3.71 -7.29
C ARG A 340 17.59 -2.86 -7.24
N LEU A 341 16.49 -3.41 -6.77
CA LEU A 341 15.22 -2.68 -6.63
C LEU A 341 15.32 -1.51 -5.66
N VAL A 342 15.93 -1.72 -4.48
CA VAL A 342 16.16 -0.66 -3.49
C VAL A 342 17.09 0.42 -4.06
N ALA A 343 18.03 0.02 -4.90
CA ALA A 343 18.90 0.92 -5.65
C ALA A 343 18.18 1.70 -6.76
N GLY A 344 16.92 1.41 -7.05
CA GLY A 344 16.13 2.07 -8.10
C GLY A 344 16.33 1.47 -9.50
N GLU A 345 16.95 0.28 -9.58
CA GLU A 345 17.12 -0.42 -10.85
C GLU A 345 15.86 -1.20 -11.25
N VAL A 346 15.72 -1.41 -12.56
CA VAL A 346 14.70 -2.25 -13.16
C VAL A 346 15.10 -3.71 -13.06
N ILE A 347 14.15 -4.58 -12.70
CA ILE A 347 14.27 -6.02 -12.83
C ILE A 347 13.19 -6.57 -13.78
N GLU A 348 13.47 -7.66 -14.46
CA GLU A 348 12.50 -8.32 -15.34
C GLU A 348 11.99 -9.59 -14.68
N LYS A 349 10.66 -9.70 -14.55
CA LYS A 349 9.97 -10.85 -13.95
C LYS A 349 8.73 -11.23 -14.72
N GLU A 350 8.52 -12.53 -14.84
CA GLU A 350 7.23 -13.06 -15.27
C GLU A 350 6.21 -12.87 -14.16
N ILE A 351 5.04 -12.33 -14.49
CA ILE A 351 3.99 -11.98 -13.53
C ILE A 351 2.77 -12.85 -13.77
N HIS A 352 2.48 -13.68 -12.78
CA HIS A 352 1.27 -14.49 -12.73
C HIS A 352 0.14 -13.70 -12.08
N GLN A 353 -0.73 -13.12 -12.90
CA GLN A 353 -1.85 -12.31 -12.39
C GLN A 353 -2.98 -13.14 -11.77
N GLU A 354 -2.99 -14.45 -12.04
CA GLU A 354 -4.01 -15.41 -11.62
C GLU A 354 -3.43 -16.38 -10.59
N LEU A 355 -3.30 -15.94 -9.35
CA LEU A 355 -2.82 -16.76 -8.24
C LEU A 355 -3.91 -16.99 -7.22
N THR A 356 -4.00 -18.22 -6.71
CA THR A 356 -4.77 -18.52 -5.51
C THR A 356 -3.99 -18.10 -4.26
N TYR A 357 -4.68 -17.93 -3.12
CA TYR A 357 -3.98 -17.65 -1.86
C TYR A 357 -3.02 -18.78 -1.45
N LYS A 358 -3.31 -20.03 -1.82
CA LYS A 358 -2.44 -21.17 -1.58
C LYS A 358 -1.16 -21.08 -2.42
N GLU A 359 -1.29 -20.74 -3.71
CA GLU A 359 -0.15 -20.65 -4.62
C GLU A 359 0.74 -19.41 -4.40
N MET A 360 0.20 -18.34 -3.83
CA MET A 360 0.92 -17.06 -3.64
C MET A 360 2.30 -17.22 -3.02
N TYR A 361 2.42 -18.19 -2.13
CA TYR A 361 3.62 -18.39 -1.32
C TYR A 361 4.37 -19.69 -1.63
N ASP A 362 3.98 -20.40 -2.69
CA ASP A 362 4.61 -21.67 -3.05
C ASP A 362 5.95 -21.48 -3.77
N SER A 363 6.16 -20.32 -4.37
CA SER A 363 7.41 -19.99 -5.09
C SER A 363 7.78 -18.52 -4.96
N ILE A 364 9.08 -18.23 -5.18
CA ILE A 364 9.58 -16.86 -5.23
C ILE A 364 9.00 -16.08 -6.42
N ASP A 365 8.75 -16.77 -7.54
CA ASP A 365 8.17 -16.12 -8.73
C ASP A 365 6.73 -15.66 -8.45
N ASN A 366 5.97 -16.41 -7.67
CA ASN A 366 4.64 -15.98 -7.22
C ASN A 366 4.70 -14.78 -6.26
N LEU A 367 5.73 -14.70 -5.40
CA LEU A 367 5.92 -13.54 -4.53
C LEU A 367 6.16 -12.24 -5.30
N TRP A 368 6.87 -12.28 -6.44
CA TRP A 368 6.98 -11.12 -7.33
C TRP A 368 5.62 -10.65 -7.83
N SER A 369 4.77 -11.59 -8.19
CA SER A 369 3.41 -11.31 -8.64
C SER A 369 2.55 -10.70 -7.52
N VAL A 370 2.69 -11.18 -6.28
CA VAL A 370 2.03 -10.61 -5.11
C VAL A 370 2.50 -9.18 -4.85
N LEU A 371 3.81 -8.91 -4.87
CA LEU A 371 4.35 -7.57 -4.66
C LEU A 371 3.88 -6.58 -5.73
N PHE A 372 3.78 -7.03 -6.99
CA PHE A 372 3.26 -6.23 -8.09
C PHE A 372 1.77 -5.92 -7.92
N THR A 373 0.93 -6.92 -7.71
CA THR A 373 -0.53 -6.76 -7.62
C THR A 373 -0.97 -6.01 -6.36
N THR A 374 -0.20 -6.10 -5.29
CA THR A 374 -0.48 -5.38 -4.02
C THR A 374 0.11 -3.97 -3.97
N GLY A 375 0.91 -3.56 -4.97
CA GLY A 375 1.41 -2.19 -5.11
C GLY A 375 2.76 -1.92 -4.43
N TYR A 376 3.48 -2.94 -3.98
CA TYR A 376 4.86 -2.77 -3.53
C TYR A 376 5.84 -2.63 -4.71
N LEU A 377 5.47 -3.15 -5.86
CA LEU A 377 6.18 -2.94 -7.13
C LEU A 377 5.22 -2.36 -8.17
N THR A 378 5.79 -1.67 -9.14
CA THR A 378 5.07 -1.16 -10.30
C THR A 378 5.81 -1.52 -11.58
N GLN A 379 5.15 -1.41 -12.73
CA GLN A 379 5.78 -1.65 -14.03
C GLN A 379 6.42 -0.37 -14.59
N ARG A 380 7.44 -0.56 -15.44
CA ARG A 380 7.98 0.46 -16.36
C ARG A 380 7.91 0.00 -17.83
N GLY A 381 7.05 -0.98 -18.09
CA GLY A 381 6.82 -1.59 -19.41
C GLY A 381 6.80 -3.11 -19.37
N ARG A 382 6.58 -3.70 -20.53
CA ARG A 382 6.67 -5.16 -20.74
C ARG A 382 7.88 -5.47 -21.61
N ALA A 383 8.68 -6.47 -21.20
CA ALA A 383 9.79 -6.96 -22.00
C ALA A 383 9.29 -7.89 -23.12
N ALA A 384 8.48 -8.93 -22.77
CA ALA A 384 7.83 -9.83 -23.71
C ALA A 384 6.73 -10.62 -22.99
N GLY A 385 5.58 -10.83 -23.61
CA GLY A 385 4.50 -11.64 -23.05
C GLY A 385 4.07 -11.14 -21.67
N ASP A 386 4.15 -12.02 -20.66
CA ASP A 386 3.84 -11.72 -19.27
C ASP A 386 5.05 -11.30 -18.42
N THR A 387 6.20 -11.02 -19.08
CA THR A 387 7.41 -10.51 -18.42
C THR A 387 7.34 -8.99 -18.33
N PHE A 388 7.32 -8.47 -17.12
CA PHE A 388 7.25 -7.05 -16.81
C PHE A 388 8.60 -6.52 -16.32
N GLN A 389 8.87 -5.27 -16.65
CA GLN A 389 9.95 -4.49 -16.09
C GLN A 389 9.46 -3.84 -14.80
N LEU A 390 9.94 -4.33 -13.66
CA LEU A 390 9.47 -3.95 -12.33
C LEU A 390 10.45 -3.02 -11.63
N VAL A 391 9.88 -2.06 -10.88
CA VAL A 391 10.61 -1.14 -10.00
C VAL A 391 9.83 -0.90 -8.71
N ILE A 392 10.51 -0.40 -7.69
CA ILE A 392 9.84 0.21 -6.52
C ILE A 392 9.30 1.56 -6.97
N PRO A 393 8.00 1.87 -6.74
CA PRO A 393 7.36 3.07 -7.31
C PRO A 393 7.96 4.38 -6.79
N ASN A 394 8.18 4.51 -5.48
CA ASN A 394 8.49 5.78 -4.85
C ASN A 394 9.29 5.64 -3.54
N MET A 395 9.58 6.77 -2.90
CA MET A 395 10.35 6.81 -1.65
C MET A 395 9.62 6.17 -0.48
N GLU A 396 8.30 6.30 -0.38
CA GLU A 396 7.52 5.68 0.69
C GLU A 396 7.67 4.16 0.68
N ILE A 397 7.44 3.53 -0.47
CA ILE A 397 7.56 2.07 -0.61
C ILE A 397 9.01 1.62 -0.46
N ARG A 398 9.97 2.41 -0.98
CA ARG A 398 11.40 2.13 -0.82
C ARG A 398 11.79 2.09 0.66
N LYS A 399 11.27 3.02 1.45
CA LYS A 399 11.50 3.04 2.90
C LYS A 399 10.94 1.78 3.57
N ILE A 400 9.76 1.29 3.17
CA ILE A 400 9.22 0.02 3.68
C ILE A 400 10.18 -1.15 3.41
N PHE A 401 10.70 -1.27 2.18
CA PHE A 401 11.68 -2.32 1.86
C PHE A 401 12.95 -2.18 2.71
N THR A 402 13.48 -0.97 2.83
CA THR A 402 14.68 -0.72 3.62
C THR A 402 14.47 -1.04 5.09
N ASP A 403 13.37 -0.59 5.70
CA ASP A 403 13.05 -0.86 7.09
C ASP A 403 12.86 -2.37 7.35
N GLN A 404 12.19 -3.10 6.44
CA GLN A 404 12.02 -4.55 6.58
C GLN A 404 13.32 -5.33 6.36
N ILE A 405 14.20 -4.87 5.46
CA ILE A 405 15.55 -5.42 5.30
C ILE A 405 16.33 -5.21 6.59
N MET A 406 16.23 -4.03 7.20
CA MET A 406 16.90 -3.72 8.46
C MET A 406 16.39 -4.58 9.62
N ASP A 407 15.07 -4.78 9.73
CA ASP A 407 14.48 -5.66 10.74
C ASP A 407 14.94 -7.11 10.56
N PHE A 408 14.99 -7.60 9.31
CA PHE A 408 15.52 -8.92 8.99
C PHE A 408 16.99 -9.06 9.37
N PHE A 409 17.81 -8.04 9.09
CA PHE A 409 19.21 -8.04 9.51
C PHE A 409 19.34 -8.05 11.03
N LYS A 410 18.56 -7.25 11.75
CA LYS A 410 18.53 -7.25 13.21
C LYS A 410 18.17 -8.63 13.78
N GLU A 411 17.17 -9.31 13.20
CA GLU A 411 16.74 -10.64 13.63
C GLU A 411 17.80 -11.75 13.35
N ASN A 412 18.57 -11.61 12.27
CA ASN A 412 19.49 -12.64 11.76
C ASN A 412 20.97 -12.33 11.96
N VAL A 413 21.33 -11.15 12.48
CA VAL A 413 22.69 -10.95 12.98
C VAL A 413 22.93 -11.99 14.09
N PRO A 414 23.80 -12.97 13.88
CA PRO A 414 24.01 -13.98 14.91
C PRO A 414 24.41 -13.26 16.19
N LYS A 415 23.83 -13.65 17.32
CA LYS A 415 24.35 -13.34 18.68
C LYS A 415 25.71 -14.02 18.89
N ASN A 416 26.56 -14.02 17.85
CA ASN A 416 27.96 -14.38 17.93
C ASN A 416 28.69 -13.19 18.56
N GLY A 417 28.54 -13.11 19.88
CA GLY A 417 29.07 -12.05 20.72
C GLY A 417 30.54 -11.68 20.51
N VAL A 418 31.33 -12.55 19.87
CA VAL A 418 32.75 -12.29 19.64
C VAL A 418 32.98 -11.18 18.63
N LEU A 419 32.34 -11.19 17.46
CA LEU A 419 32.59 -10.15 16.43
C LEU A 419 31.96 -8.82 16.82
N LEU A 420 30.75 -8.84 17.38
CA LEU A 420 30.04 -7.65 17.84
C LEU A 420 30.77 -7.02 19.03
N ASN A 421 31.11 -7.82 20.06
CA ASN A 421 31.85 -7.32 21.21
C ASN A 421 33.18 -6.75 20.78
N THR A 422 33.93 -7.43 19.90
CA THR A 422 35.20 -6.89 19.35
C THR A 422 35.00 -5.55 18.64
N PHE A 423 33.91 -5.40 17.87
CA PHE A 423 33.57 -4.17 17.17
C PHE A 423 33.20 -3.04 18.15
N CYS A 424 32.34 -3.32 19.14
CA CYS A 424 31.97 -2.34 20.15
C CYS A 424 33.14 -1.95 21.05
N GLU A 425 34.00 -2.90 21.47
CA GLU A 425 35.23 -2.61 22.21
C GLU A 425 36.17 -1.74 21.39
N ALA A 426 36.34 -2.05 20.10
CA ALA A 426 37.18 -1.26 19.21
C ALA A 426 36.68 0.19 19.05
N LEU A 427 35.36 0.39 18.99
CA LEU A 427 34.73 1.72 18.98
C LEU A 427 34.98 2.48 20.28
N ARG A 428 34.89 1.82 21.44
CA ARG A 428 35.20 2.43 22.74
C ARG A 428 36.68 2.83 22.90
N ASN A 429 37.54 2.04 22.30
CA ASN A 429 39.00 2.19 22.46
C ASN A 429 39.68 3.08 21.39
N GLY A 430 38.96 3.41 20.31
CA GLY A 430 39.53 4.18 19.21
C GLY A 430 40.35 3.35 18.22
N GLU A 431 40.14 2.03 18.16
CA GLU A 431 40.91 1.08 17.35
C GLU A 431 40.41 1.02 15.90
N THR A 432 40.71 2.02 15.09
CA THR A 432 40.22 2.19 13.72
C THR A 432 40.46 0.98 12.81
N GLU A 433 41.65 0.35 12.89
CA GLU A 433 42.01 -0.83 12.09
C GLU A 433 41.12 -2.05 12.44
N THR A 434 40.80 -2.24 13.73
CA THR A 434 39.92 -3.31 14.19
C THR A 434 38.50 -3.06 13.72
N ILE A 435 38.01 -1.81 13.79
CA ILE A 435 36.70 -1.40 13.29
C ILE A 435 36.60 -1.65 11.78
N GLU A 436 37.59 -1.20 10.99
CA GLU A 436 37.63 -1.43 9.53
C GLU A 436 37.55 -2.92 9.18
N LYS A 437 38.35 -3.74 9.88
CA LYS A 437 38.38 -5.18 9.65
C LYS A 437 37.04 -5.83 9.94
N CYS A 438 36.44 -5.52 11.09
CA CYS A 438 35.13 -6.03 11.46
C CYS A 438 34.03 -5.65 10.44
N LEU A 439 34.01 -4.38 10.02
CA LEU A 439 33.06 -3.90 9.01
C LEU A 439 33.30 -4.52 7.63
N CYS A 440 34.56 -4.57 7.17
CA CYS A 440 34.89 -5.19 5.89
C CYS A 440 34.55 -6.70 5.86
N ASP A 441 34.81 -7.42 6.94
CA ASP A 441 34.48 -8.84 7.05
C ASP A 441 32.95 -9.05 7.09
N TYR A 442 32.24 -8.19 7.79
CA TYR A 442 30.78 -8.17 7.77
C TYR A 442 30.23 -7.89 6.36
N LEU A 443 30.70 -6.82 5.70
CA LEU A 443 30.29 -6.43 4.35
C LEU A 443 30.57 -7.54 3.31
N ARG A 444 31.68 -8.26 3.44
CA ARG A 444 32.03 -9.36 2.53
C ARG A 444 31.07 -10.55 2.69
N ARG A 445 30.67 -10.87 3.94
CA ARG A 445 29.76 -12.00 4.26
C ARG A 445 28.31 -11.65 4.04
N ALA A 446 27.94 -10.42 4.42
CA ALA A 446 26.56 -9.98 4.47
C ALA A 446 26.05 -9.32 3.18
N ILE A 447 26.91 -8.76 2.31
CA ILE A 447 26.51 -7.90 1.21
C ILE A 447 27.10 -8.36 -0.11
N SER A 448 26.24 -8.48 -1.15
CA SER A 448 26.63 -8.71 -2.53
C SER A 448 26.47 -7.43 -3.36
N ILE A 449 27.27 -6.39 -3.08
CA ILE A 449 27.19 -5.15 -3.83
C ILE A 449 27.91 -5.30 -5.17
N ARG A 450 27.18 -5.20 -6.28
CA ARG A 450 27.72 -4.77 -7.57
C ARG A 450 27.38 -3.30 -7.74
N ASP A 451 28.40 -2.51 -8.06
CA ASP A 451 28.25 -1.10 -8.39
C ASP A 451 27.28 -0.91 -9.52
N THR A 452 26.28 -0.11 -9.29
CA THR A 452 25.48 0.46 -10.36
C THR A 452 24.87 1.79 -9.89
N PHE A 453 25.00 2.78 -10.68
CA PHE A 453 24.38 4.12 -10.84
C PHE A 453 23.28 4.59 -9.83
N VAL A 454 23.48 4.38 -8.54
CA VAL A 454 22.60 4.92 -7.48
C VAL A 454 23.14 6.28 -7.03
N ARG A 455 22.26 7.25 -6.75
CA ARG A 455 22.67 8.55 -6.19
C ARG A 455 23.44 8.36 -4.89
N LYS A 456 24.49 9.17 -4.69
CA LYS A 456 25.44 9.11 -3.56
C LYS A 456 24.71 8.95 -2.20
N LYS A 457 23.72 9.80 -1.95
CA LYS A 457 22.90 9.86 -0.75
C LYS A 457 22.21 8.54 -0.38
N MET A 458 21.73 7.78 -1.36
CA MET A 458 21.05 6.52 -1.10
C MET A 458 22.00 5.40 -0.69
N LYS A 459 23.25 5.49 -1.12
CA LYS A 459 24.31 4.57 -0.68
C LYS A 459 24.70 4.84 0.76
N GLU A 460 24.78 6.09 1.16
CA GLU A 460 25.04 6.50 2.55
C GLU A 460 23.96 5.98 3.49
N ASN A 461 22.68 6.19 3.16
CA ASN A 461 21.55 5.68 3.95
C ASN A 461 21.56 4.15 4.11
N PHE A 462 22.02 3.41 3.11
CA PHE A 462 22.14 1.95 3.19
C PHE A 462 23.17 1.52 4.25
N TYR A 463 24.38 2.12 4.23
CA TYR A 463 25.41 1.79 5.21
C TYR A 463 25.07 2.31 6.61
N HIS A 464 24.41 3.46 6.70
CA HIS A 464 23.88 4.01 7.94
C HIS A 464 22.90 3.04 8.61
N GLY A 465 21.94 2.52 7.85
CA GLY A 465 21.00 1.53 8.35
C GLY A 465 21.66 0.23 8.83
N ILE A 466 22.71 -0.25 8.12
CA ILE A 466 23.47 -1.42 8.56
C ILE A 466 24.14 -1.17 9.92
N LEU A 467 24.78 -0.02 10.09
CA LEU A 467 25.44 0.32 11.35
C LEU A 467 24.47 0.48 12.50
N LEU A 468 23.35 1.17 12.30
CA LEU A 468 22.29 1.23 13.32
C LEU A 468 21.81 -0.15 13.75
N GLY A 469 21.65 -1.07 12.79
CA GLY A 469 21.27 -2.45 13.07
C GLY A 469 22.32 -3.19 13.91
N ILE A 470 23.60 -3.03 13.61
CA ILE A 470 24.71 -3.64 14.35
C ILE A 470 24.81 -3.06 15.76
N LEU A 471 24.79 -1.74 15.90
CA LEU A 471 24.97 -1.02 17.15
C LEU A 471 23.81 -1.19 18.13
N GLY A 472 22.57 -1.29 17.62
CA GLY A 472 21.38 -1.50 18.45
C GLY A 472 21.32 -2.87 19.15
N TYR A 473 22.30 -3.74 18.97
CA TYR A 473 22.45 -5.01 19.70
C TYR A 473 23.26 -4.89 20.98
N GLU A 474 24.00 -3.80 21.18
CA GLU A 474 24.70 -3.56 22.44
C GLU A 474 23.73 -2.98 23.44
N GLU A 475 23.26 -3.83 24.37
CA GLU A 475 22.22 -3.48 25.35
C GLU A 475 22.62 -2.34 26.30
N SER A 476 23.91 -2.07 26.41
CA SER A 476 24.49 -1.00 27.24
C SER A 476 24.70 0.32 26.50
N TRP A 477 24.10 0.47 25.31
CA TRP A 477 24.24 1.67 24.47
C TRP A 477 22.88 2.25 24.10
N SER A 478 22.70 3.54 24.33
CA SER A 478 21.64 4.33 23.73
C SER A 478 22.11 4.79 22.34
N VAL A 479 21.52 4.21 21.29
CA VAL A 479 21.90 4.51 19.89
C VAL A 479 20.81 5.34 19.25
N SER A 480 21.13 6.56 18.87
CA SER A 480 20.22 7.48 18.20
C SER A 480 20.73 7.84 16.81
N SER A 481 19.80 8.12 15.90
CA SER A 481 20.08 8.65 14.57
C SER A 481 19.43 10.01 14.47
N ASN A 482 20.20 11.04 14.15
CA ASN A 482 19.67 12.39 14.13
C ASN A 482 18.99 12.75 12.80
N LYS A 483 17.80 13.38 12.90
CA LYS A 483 16.88 13.68 11.80
C LYS A 483 16.95 15.13 11.29
N GLU A 484 17.73 16.01 11.88
CA GLU A 484 17.52 17.46 11.76
C GLU A 484 18.26 18.18 10.64
N SER A 485 18.90 17.54 9.72
CA SER A 485 19.38 18.26 8.55
C SER A 485 18.71 17.76 7.27
N GLY A 486 17.85 18.58 6.67
CA GLY A 486 16.99 18.32 5.50
C GLY A 486 17.61 17.68 4.27
N ASP A 487 18.75 17.04 4.39
CA ASP A 487 19.54 16.44 3.32
C ASP A 487 20.04 14.99 3.51
N GLY A 488 19.53 14.22 4.48
CA GLY A 488 19.77 12.77 4.62
C GLY A 488 20.30 12.37 5.99
N TYR A 489 20.08 11.09 6.33
CA TYR A 489 20.55 10.47 7.57
C TYR A 489 22.03 10.13 7.41
N SER A 490 22.93 10.83 8.08
CA SER A 490 24.35 10.49 8.03
C SER A 490 24.98 10.23 9.40
N ASP A 491 24.41 10.77 10.47
CA ASP A 491 25.02 10.74 11.79
C ASP A 491 24.38 9.72 12.72
N ILE A 492 25.19 8.93 13.40
CA ILE A 492 24.79 8.05 14.49
C ILE A 492 25.44 8.55 15.76
N VAL A 493 24.64 8.81 16.77
CA VAL A 493 25.10 9.19 18.10
C VAL A 493 24.84 8.03 19.06
N ILE A 494 25.86 7.67 19.82
CA ILE A 494 25.82 6.61 20.82
C ILE A 494 26.20 7.21 22.17
N GLU A 495 25.39 6.93 23.15
CA GLU A 495 25.70 7.20 24.57
C GLU A 495 25.82 5.87 25.30
N THR A 496 26.84 5.72 26.12
CA THR A 496 26.96 4.53 26.99
C THR A 496 26.09 4.68 28.21
N ASP A 497 25.49 3.58 28.71
CA ASP A 497 24.54 3.60 29.85
C ASP A 497 25.13 4.16 31.15
N ASP A 498 26.47 4.14 31.26
CA ASP A 498 27.22 4.77 32.37
C ASP A 498 27.31 6.30 32.24
N GLY A 499 26.93 6.86 31.08
CA GLY A 499 27.06 8.29 30.79
C GLY A 499 28.48 8.80 30.63
N GLU A 500 29.48 7.93 30.71
CA GLU A 500 30.91 8.35 30.68
C GLU A 500 31.42 8.63 29.25
N MET A 501 30.76 8.06 28.21
CA MET A 501 31.26 8.17 26.84
C MET A 501 30.15 8.41 25.82
N GLY A 502 30.40 9.35 24.91
CA GLY A 502 29.66 9.58 23.69
C GLY A 502 30.48 9.20 22.44
N ILE A 503 29.85 8.60 21.44
CA ILE A 503 30.46 8.27 20.17
C ILE A 503 29.61 8.82 19.04
N ILE A 504 30.23 9.61 18.16
CA ILE A 504 29.56 10.17 16.96
C ILE A 504 30.18 9.51 15.73
N LEU A 505 29.31 8.93 14.88
CA LEU A 505 29.73 8.32 13.62
C LEU A 505 29.09 9.08 12.46
N GLU A 506 29.91 9.66 11.59
CA GLU A 506 29.47 10.24 10.33
C GLU A 506 29.85 9.32 9.17
N LEU A 507 28.91 9.09 8.24
CA LEU A 507 29.06 8.13 7.16
C LEU A 507 29.11 8.81 5.80
N LYS A 508 30.02 8.38 4.93
CA LYS A 508 30.11 8.85 3.55
C LYS A 508 30.30 7.71 2.57
N TYR A 509 29.75 7.86 1.38
CA TYR A 509 30.03 6.96 0.26
C TYR A 509 31.02 7.62 -0.71
N ALA A 510 32.19 7.02 -0.86
CA ALA A 510 33.22 7.47 -1.78
C ALA A 510 32.89 7.04 -3.21
N GLN A 511 32.32 7.93 -4.04
CA GLN A 511 31.90 7.59 -5.42
C GLN A 511 33.06 7.23 -6.34
N ASP A 512 34.21 7.87 -6.16
CA ASP A 512 35.45 7.67 -6.89
C ASP A 512 36.34 6.59 -6.29
N GLY A 513 35.99 6.10 -5.09
CA GLY A 513 36.78 5.11 -4.33
C GLY A 513 37.88 5.70 -3.47
N ASP A 514 37.99 7.04 -3.39
CA ASP A 514 38.86 7.73 -2.45
C ASP A 514 38.25 7.76 -1.05
N LEU A 515 38.52 6.71 -0.30
CA LEU A 515 37.99 6.51 1.05
C LEU A 515 38.58 7.48 2.07
N GLU A 516 39.83 7.93 1.85
CA GLU A 516 40.54 8.79 2.81
C GLU A 516 39.99 10.21 2.80
N THR A 517 39.81 10.79 1.62
CA THR A 517 39.18 12.11 1.45
C THR A 517 37.71 12.08 1.94
N ALA A 518 37.00 11.00 1.70
CA ALA A 518 35.60 10.86 2.17
C ALA A 518 35.51 10.77 3.71
N CYS A 519 36.44 10.06 4.39
CA CYS A 519 36.52 10.03 5.85
C CYS A 519 36.85 11.41 6.43
N GLN A 520 37.73 12.13 5.79
CA GLN A 520 38.11 13.48 6.24
C GLN A 520 36.93 14.45 6.13
N SER A 521 36.19 14.39 5.03
CA SER A 521 34.97 15.16 4.85
C SER A 521 33.90 14.82 5.89
N ALA A 522 33.80 13.53 6.30
CA ALA A 522 32.90 13.11 7.36
C ALA A 522 33.30 13.74 8.72
N LEU A 523 34.58 13.72 9.07
CA LEU A 523 35.06 14.32 10.32
C LEU A 523 34.87 15.85 10.35
N GLU A 524 35.08 16.52 9.21
CA GLU A 524 34.82 17.96 9.10
C GLU A 524 33.35 18.30 9.31
N GLN A 525 32.46 17.46 8.85
CA GLN A 525 31.01 17.65 9.04
C GLN A 525 30.60 17.50 10.51
N ILE A 526 31.17 16.53 11.25
CA ILE A 526 30.91 16.39 12.71
C ILE A 526 31.29 17.68 13.45
N GLY A 527 32.40 18.33 13.05
CA GLY A 527 32.87 19.57 13.67
C GLY A 527 31.98 20.80 13.43
N GLY A 528 31.11 20.75 12.41
CA GLY A 528 30.16 21.81 12.07
C GLY A 528 28.76 21.67 12.69
N ASN A 529 28.48 20.56 13.32
CA ASN A 529 27.14 20.21 13.86
C ASN A 529 27.15 20.30 15.41
N ASN A 530 26.03 20.73 16.00
CA ASN A 530 25.89 20.96 17.45
C ASN A 530 25.83 19.69 18.34
N TYR A 531 26.20 18.49 17.80
CA TYR A 531 26.08 17.23 18.57
C TYR A 531 27.06 17.14 19.74
N ILE A 532 28.19 17.79 19.63
CA ILE A 532 29.19 17.84 20.69
C ILE A 532 28.61 18.61 21.87
N ASP A 533 28.03 19.76 21.60
CA ASP A 533 27.45 20.63 22.62
C ASP A 533 26.29 19.91 23.37
N ILE A 534 25.47 19.12 22.67
CA ILE A 534 24.38 18.34 23.27
C ILE A 534 24.94 17.27 24.22
N LEU A 535 25.92 16.48 23.79
CA LEU A 535 26.55 15.46 24.64
C LEU A 535 27.29 16.07 25.84
N GLU A 536 27.90 17.23 25.67
CA GLU A 536 28.54 17.97 26.77
C GLU A 536 27.50 18.53 27.76
N GLU A 537 26.37 19.01 27.29
CA GLU A 537 25.22 19.43 28.13
C GLU A 537 24.60 18.27 28.93
N ASP A 538 24.57 17.05 28.35
CA ASP A 538 24.14 15.82 29.02
C ASP A 538 25.21 15.25 29.99
N GLY A 539 26.38 15.89 30.10
CA GLY A 539 27.40 15.56 31.08
C GLY A 539 28.38 14.47 30.64
N VAL A 540 28.48 14.19 29.33
CA VAL A 540 29.41 13.20 28.80
C VAL A 540 30.84 13.76 28.81
N GLU A 541 31.73 13.09 29.55
CA GLU A 541 33.12 13.56 29.73
C GLU A 541 34.06 13.22 28.55
N LYS A 542 33.78 12.15 27.80
CA LYS A 542 34.64 11.66 26.74
C LYS A 542 33.85 11.45 25.45
N ILE A 543 34.18 12.20 24.40
CA ILE A 543 33.54 12.09 23.10
C ILE A 543 34.53 11.59 22.05
N LEU A 544 34.15 10.50 21.36
CA LEU A 544 34.90 9.95 20.22
C LEU A 544 34.18 10.25 18.92
N LYS A 545 34.90 10.71 17.91
CA LYS A 545 34.35 11.12 16.61
C LYS A 545 34.94 10.23 15.53
N TYR A 546 34.10 9.57 14.74
CA TYR A 546 34.56 8.71 13.65
C TYR A 546 33.97 9.17 12.32
N GLY A 547 34.83 9.39 11.35
CA GLY A 547 34.46 9.46 9.93
C GLY A 547 34.62 8.08 9.31
N ILE A 548 33.51 7.52 8.76
CA ILE A 548 33.50 6.21 8.14
C ILE A 548 33.11 6.36 6.67
N ALA A 549 34.01 6.00 5.78
CA ALA A 549 33.76 6.01 4.35
C ALA A 549 33.59 4.59 3.81
N PHE A 550 32.62 4.43 2.93
CA PHE A 550 32.32 3.16 2.26
C PHE A 550 32.53 3.26 0.74
N TYR A 551 33.07 2.18 0.17
CA TYR A 551 33.11 1.98 -1.27
C TYR A 551 32.97 0.50 -1.57
N LYS A 552 31.83 0.08 -2.12
CA LYS A 552 31.53 -1.35 -2.38
C LYS A 552 31.60 -2.16 -1.07
N LYS A 553 32.51 -3.11 -0.97
CA LYS A 553 32.75 -3.97 0.21
C LYS A 553 33.99 -3.55 1.02
N ARG A 554 34.43 -2.33 0.83
CA ARG A 554 35.58 -1.75 1.58
C ARG A 554 35.09 -0.56 2.38
N CYS A 555 35.67 -0.39 3.53
CA CYS A 555 35.49 0.83 4.32
C CYS A 555 36.84 1.34 4.79
N ARG A 556 36.86 2.59 5.16
CA ARG A 556 37.94 3.27 5.88
C ARG A 556 37.34 3.95 7.09
N VAL A 557 38.03 3.90 8.21
CA VAL A 557 37.61 4.53 9.46
C VAL A 557 38.71 5.46 9.93
N MET A 558 38.40 6.70 10.18
CA MET A 558 39.28 7.67 10.77
C MET A 558 38.68 8.21 12.06
N ILE A 559 39.52 8.47 13.05
CA ILE A 559 39.12 9.08 14.31
C ILE A 559 39.53 10.56 14.31
N GLY A 560 38.62 11.43 14.74
CA GLY A 560 38.93 12.85 14.95
C GLY A 560 39.73 13.11 16.20
N GLU A 561 40.24 14.31 16.34
CA GLU A 561 40.91 14.73 17.57
C GLU A 561 39.98 14.57 18.78
N LYS A 562 40.52 14.03 19.86
CA LYS A 562 39.78 13.86 21.12
C LYS A 562 39.43 15.24 21.69
N SER A 563 38.14 15.49 21.87
CA SER A 563 37.66 16.63 22.66
C SER A 563 37.68 16.27 24.10
#